data_96eb1e2eab50f42276093dd6386c1d1b
#
_entry.id   96eb1e2eab50f42276093dd6386c1d1b
#
_cell.length_a   1.000
_cell.length_b   1.000
_cell.length_c   1.000
_cell.angle_alpha   90.00
_cell.angle_beta   90.00
_cell.angle_gamma   90.00
#
_symmetry.space_group_name_H-M   'P 1'
#
loop_
_entity.id
_entity.type
_entity.pdbx_description
1 polymer ?
#
loop_
_entity_poly.entity_id
_entity_poly.type
_entity_poly.pdbx_seq_one_letter_code
_entity_poly.pdbx_strand_id
1 'polypeptide(L)'
;MTALRAEDEVVELCRDLIRIDTSNYGDDPRSQERKAAEYVAAKLSEVGIESEFVESAPGRTSVFARISGEDSSRPALLLHGHLDVVPADASDWTHPPFAAEIAEDEGVPMVWGRGAVDMKDMDAMILAVVRERQRSGRKPPRDLVLAFLADEEAGGNYGSHWLVDHRPDLFEGVDAAVGEVGGFSFTVRDDLRLYLIETAEKGIAWMKLTANGRAGHGSMVNHDNAVTKLVDAVSRLGNHQFPLAMTKTVSEFMDAVRGALGLDPDTDPDEVVQHLGPIASLVGASLRNSAQPTMLDAGYKSNVIPGHAHAVVDGRFLPGMRDDFLAEVDEILGPSITRENLVEDIALETSFDGPIIDAVVRSLAEFDPGARAVPYTMFGGTDAKAFAQLGIPGYGFAPLKLPPTLAFAELFHGVDERVPVDALKFGARVLDRFLDLI
;
A
#
# COMPACT_ATOMS: atom_id res chain seq x y z
N MET A 1 38.40 9.44 5.70
CA MET A 1 37.38 8.78 4.88
C MET A 1 36.12 9.61 5.03
N THR A 2 35.55 10.10 3.96
CA THR A 2 34.21 10.70 3.98
C THR A 2 33.22 9.63 4.49
N ALA A 3 32.36 9.98 5.43
CA ALA A 3 31.36 9.05 5.93
C ALA A 3 30.45 8.61 4.74
N LEU A 4 30.10 7.33 4.67
CA LEU A 4 29.21 6.76 3.66
C LEU A 4 27.84 7.41 3.82
N ARG A 5 27.30 8.01 2.75
CA ARG A 5 25.98 8.67 2.74
C ARG A 5 24.88 7.64 2.46
N ALA A 6 23.64 7.98 2.81
CA ALA A 6 22.49 7.12 2.54
C ALA A 6 22.37 6.77 1.05
N GLU A 7 22.53 7.75 0.17
CA GLU A 7 22.48 7.55 -1.29
C GLU A 7 23.58 6.62 -1.84
N ASP A 8 24.67 6.41 -1.09
CA ASP A 8 25.76 5.52 -1.48
C ASP A 8 25.48 4.05 -1.14
N GLU A 9 24.62 3.77 -0.13
CA GLU A 9 24.34 2.40 0.33
C GLU A 9 22.90 1.92 0.06
N VAL A 10 21.93 2.81 -0.20
CA VAL A 10 20.51 2.45 -0.34
C VAL A 10 20.27 1.40 -1.42
N VAL A 11 20.98 1.46 -2.55
CA VAL A 11 20.81 0.53 -3.66
C VAL A 11 21.22 -0.89 -3.27
N GLU A 12 22.37 -1.05 -2.59
CA GLU A 12 22.82 -2.39 -2.15
C GLU A 12 21.95 -2.91 -1.00
N LEU A 13 21.48 -2.06 -0.09
CA LEU A 13 20.53 -2.46 0.95
C LEU A 13 19.22 -2.99 0.35
N CYS A 14 18.66 -2.30 -0.64
CA CYS A 14 17.47 -2.73 -1.38
C CYS A 14 17.72 -4.09 -2.07
N ARG A 15 18.84 -4.22 -2.79
CA ARG A 15 19.22 -5.47 -3.47
C ARG A 15 19.41 -6.63 -2.50
N ASP A 16 20.02 -6.39 -1.36
CA ASP A 16 20.25 -7.42 -0.34
C ASP A 16 18.90 -7.89 0.26
N LEU A 17 17.97 -6.97 0.53
CA LEU A 17 16.62 -7.30 0.99
C LEU A 17 15.85 -8.09 -0.08
N ILE A 18 15.91 -7.71 -1.36
CA ILE A 18 15.25 -8.43 -2.46
C ILE A 18 15.79 -9.86 -2.58
N ARG A 19 17.10 -10.08 -2.38
CA ARG A 19 17.72 -11.43 -2.44
C ARG A 19 17.23 -12.36 -1.33
N ILE A 20 16.62 -11.83 -0.29
CA ILE A 20 16.00 -12.62 0.76
C ILE A 20 14.54 -12.86 0.36
N ASP A 21 14.25 -14.08 -0.11
CA ASP A 21 12.88 -14.48 -0.44
C ASP A 21 12.04 -14.55 0.84
N THR A 22 11.09 -13.65 0.95
CA THR A 22 10.11 -13.53 2.04
C THR A 22 8.68 -13.65 1.50
N SER A 23 8.49 -14.49 0.48
CA SER A 23 7.16 -14.70 -0.13
C SER A 23 6.13 -15.13 0.92
N ASN A 24 5.05 -14.38 0.99
CA ASN A 24 3.95 -14.62 1.92
C ASN A 24 2.82 -15.40 1.23
N TYR A 25 2.55 -16.59 1.73
CA TYR A 25 1.48 -17.48 1.27
C TYR A 25 0.33 -17.57 2.30
N GLY A 26 0.17 -16.54 3.14
CA GLY A 26 -0.79 -16.52 4.25
C GLY A 26 -0.39 -17.49 5.37
N ASP A 27 -1.30 -18.34 5.81
CA ASP A 27 -1.09 -19.29 6.92
C ASP A 27 -0.13 -20.45 6.57
N ASP A 28 0.45 -20.48 5.37
CA ASP A 28 1.40 -21.50 4.97
C ASP A 28 2.73 -21.33 5.75
N PRO A 29 3.30 -22.40 6.34
CA PRO A 29 4.55 -22.31 7.10
C PRO A 29 5.79 -21.92 6.28
N ARG A 30 5.66 -21.79 4.95
CA ARG A 30 6.70 -21.19 4.10
C ARG A 30 6.80 -19.69 4.23
N SER A 31 5.73 -19.02 4.68
CA SER A 31 5.69 -17.57 4.93
C SER A 31 6.57 -17.24 6.12
N GLN A 32 7.73 -16.62 5.89
CA GLN A 32 8.72 -16.35 6.94
C GLN A 32 9.52 -15.07 6.63
N GLU A 33 9.49 -14.13 7.55
CA GLU A 33 10.26 -12.88 7.47
C GLU A 33 11.57 -12.93 8.28
N ARG A 34 11.80 -13.99 9.08
CA ARG A 34 12.91 -14.09 10.03
C ARG A 34 14.27 -13.73 9.45
N LYS A 35 14.59 -14.17 8.22
CA LYS A 35 15.89 -13.88 7.58
C LYS A 35 16.04 -12.38 7.22
N ALA A 36 14.98 -11.76 6.73
CA ALA A 36 14.97 -10.33 6.45
C ALA A 36 15.06 -9.52 7.74
N ALA A 37 14.34 -9.93 8.79
CA ALA A 37 14.43 -9.36 10.12
C ALA A 37 15.86 -9.42 10.69
N GLU A 38 16.53 -10.57 10.58
CA GLU A 38 17.93 -10.74 11.01
C GLU A 38 18.89 -9.85 10.21
N TYR A 39 18.66 -9.69 8.90
CA TYR A 39 19.44 -8.77 8.06
C TYR A 39 19.25 -7.33 8.52
N VAL A 40 18.02 -6.85 8.72
CA VAL A 40 17.71 -5.50 9.21
C VAL A 40 18.39 -5.24 10.56
N ALA A 41 18.20 -6.16 11.53
CA ALA A 41 18.81 -6.02 12.86
C ALA A 41 20.35 -5.98 12.80
N ALA A 42 20.97 -6.80 11.94
CA ALA A 42 22.41 -6.76 11.71
C ALA A 42 22.88 -5.40 11.16
N LYS A 43 22.14 -4.84 10.17
CA LYS A 43 22.45 -3.52 9.60
C LYS A 43 22.30 -2.38 10.60
N LEU A 44 21.30 -2.43 11.46
CA LEU A 44 21.15 -1.47 12.57
C LEU A 44 22.29 -1.61 13.57
N SER A 45 22.63 -2.83 13.97
CA SER A 45 23.72 -3.12 14.93
C SER A 45 25.10 -2.67 14.43
N GLU A 46 25.39 -2.73 13.12
CA GLU A 46 26.65 -2.26 12.50
C GLU A 46 26.94 -0.78 12.84
N VAL A 47 25.91 0.02 13.13
CA VAL A 47 26.02 1.44 13.48
C VAL A 47 25.67 1.72 14.95
N GLY A 48 25.50 0.68 15.76
CA GLY A 48 25.20 0.80 17.20
C GLY A 48 23.76 1.14 17.53
N ILE A 49 22.81 0.85 16.63
CA ILE A 49 21.38 0.92 16.92
C ILE A 49 20.94 -0.46 17.43
N GLU A 50 20.46 -0.51 18.65
CA GLU A 50 19.86 -1.73 19.24
C GLU A 50 18.45 -1.94 18.69
N SER A 51 18.09 -3.20 18.45
CA SER A 51 16.77 -3.59 17.95
C SER A 51 16.21 -4.78 18.72
N GLU A 52 14.88 -4.86 18.76
CA GLU A 52 14.12 -5.95 19.36
C GLU A 52 13.45 -6.77 18.26
N PHE A 53 13.55 -8.11 18.34
CA PHE A 53 12.73 -9.02 17.53
C PHE A 53 11.40 -9.29 18.24
N VAL A 54 10.32 -9.17 17.51
CA VAL A 54 8.98 -9.56 17.97
C VAL A 54 8.46 -10.63 17.02
N GLU A 55 8.34 -11.86 17.54
CA GLU A 55 7.87 -13.01 16.79
C GLU A 55 6.45 -13.41 17.24
N SER A 56 5.46 -13.14 16.40
CA SER A 56 4.04 -13.41 16.71
C SER A 56 3.66 -14.89 16.49
N ALA A 57 4.31 -15.56 15.55
CA ALA A 57 4.21 -16.98 15.25
C ALA A 57 5.56 -17.46 14.69
N PRO A 58 5.83 -18.77 14.63
CA PRO A 58 7.12 -19.30 14.14
C PRO A 58 7.50 -18.74 12.77
N GLY A 59 8.60 -17.97 12.71
CA GLY A 59 9.12 -17.34 11.50
C GLY A 59 8.47 -15.99 11.13
N ARG A 60 7.33 -15.62 11.72
CA ARG A 60 6.64 -14.33 11.49
C ARG A 60 7.27 -13.29 12.41
N THR A 61 8.35 -12.67 11.96
CA THR A 61 9.25 -11.88 12.81
C THR A 61 9.32 -10.43 12.32
N SER A 62 8.90 -9.52 13.17
CA SER A 62 9.06 -8.07 13.02
C SER A 62 10.29 -7.58 13.81
N VAL A 63 10.83 -6.41 13.41
CA VAL A 63 11.98 -5.77 14.07
C VAL A 63 11.61 -4.36 14.50
N PHE A 64 11.89 -4.02 15.75
CA PHE A 64 11.69 -2.69 16.30
C PHE A 64 12.99 -2.08 16.77
N ALA A 65 13.13 -0.77 16.58
CA ALA A 65 14.19 0.00 17.20
C ALA A 65 13.67 1.40 17.56
N ARG A 66 14.19 1.98 18.65
CA ARG A 66 13.90 3.37 19.01
C ARG A 66 15.18 4.20 18.98
N ILE A 67 15.14 5.31 18.26
CA ILE A 67 16.25 6.27 18.14
C ILE A 67 15.87 7.54 18.87
N SER A 68 16.65 7.91 19.90
CA SER A 68 16.41 9.14 20.66
C SER A 68 16.70 10.38 19.82
N GLY A 69 15.75 11.29 19.78
CA GLY A 69 15.85 12.59 19.15
C GLY A 69 16.63 13.62 19.96
N GLU A 70 16.61 14.87 19.47
CA GLU A 70 17.14 16.03 20.21
C GLU A 70 16.22 16.39 21.39
N ASP A 71 14.89 16.24 21.20
CA ASP A 71 13.86 16.53 22.19
C ASP A 71 12.91 15.33 22.34
N SER A 72 13.20 14.45 23.30
CA SER A 72 12.37 13.28 23.63
C SER A 72 11.09 13.63 24.41
N SER A 73 10.83 14.92 24.70
CA SER A 73 9.54 15.36 25.25
C SER A 73 8.48 15.54 24.17
N ARG A 74 8.89 15.63 22.90
CA ARG A 74 7.98 15.63 21.75
C ARG A 74 7.50 14.20 21.48
N PRO A 75 6.27 14.03 20.97
CA PRO A 75 5.80 12.72 20.52
C PRO A 75 6.74 12.11 19.48
N ALA A 76 6.89 10.80 19.47
CA ALA A 76 7.74 10.09 18.53
C ALA A 76 7.07 9.96 17.15
N LEU A 77 7.88 9.83 16.08
CA LEU A 77 7.43 9.44 14.75
C LEU A 77 7.71 7.95 14.53
N LEU A 78 6.70 7.22 14.05
CA LEU A 78 6.87 5.85 13.56
C LEU A 78 7.27 5.90 12.08
N LEU A 79 8.41 5.27 11.73
CA LEU A 79 8.77 4.91 10.36
C LEU A 79 8.59 3.40 10.24
N HIS A 80 7.75 2.96 9.32
CA HIS A 80 7.47 1.54 9.17
C HIS A 80 7.57 1.07 7.72
N GLY A 81 7.81 -0.23 7.58
CA GLY A 81 7.74 -0.94 6.34
C GLY A 81 7.50 -2.43 6.61
N HIS A 82 7.09 -3.18 5.60
CA HIS A 82 6.92 -4.62 5.71
C HIS A 82 8.05 -5.38 5.01
N LEU A 83 8.38 -6.54 5.57
CA LEU A 83 9.48 -7.38 5.11
C LEU A 83 9.04 -8.46 4.13
N ASP A 84 7.77 -8.85 4.17
CA ASP A 84 7.20 -9.84 3.28
C ASP A 84 6.89 -9.27 1.89
N VAL A 85 6.62 -10.14 0.96
CA VAL A 85 6.28 -9.80 -0.43
C VAL A 85 5.28 -10.83 -0.96
N VAL A 86 4.45 -10.47 -1.94
CA VAL A 86 3.62 -11.45 -2.64
C VAL A 86 4.48 -12.47 -3.38
N PRO A 87 4.03 -13.74 -3.55
CA PRO A 87 4.75 -14.76 -4.28
C PRO A 87 5.03 -14.37 -5.74
N ALA A 88 6.14 -14.87 -6.27
CA ALA A 88 6.53 -14.70 -7.67
C ALA A 88 6.85 -16.05 -8.32
N ASP A 89 6.31 -16.29 -9.51
CA ASP A 89 6.70 -17.44 -10.35
C ASP A 89 7.82 -17.01 -11.30
N ALA A 90 9.03 -17.49 -11.06
CA ALA A 90 10.21 -17.11 -11.84
C ALA A 90 10.09 -17.42 -13.35
N SER A 91 9.17 -18.29 -13.76
CA SER A 91 8.94 -18.60 -15.17
C SER A 91 8.30 -17.45 -15.97
N ASP A 92 7.64 -16.52 -15.27
CA ASP A 92 6.95 -15.38 -15.88
C ASP A 92 7.86 -14.13 -15.97
N TRP A 93 9.03 -14.14 -15.27
CA TRP A 93 9.88 -12.97 -15.13
C TRP A 93 11.01 -12.93 -16.17
N THR A 94 11.31 -11.71 -16.65
CA THR A 94 12.45 -11.44 -17.52
C THR A 94 13.79 -11.57 -16.76
N HIS A 95 13.81 -11.08 -15.51
CA HIS A 95 14.93 -11.24 -14.57
C HIS A 95 14.45 -12.05 -13.36
N PRO A 96 15.27 -13.00 -12.82
CA PRO A 96 14.82 -13.80 -11.67
C PRO A 96 14.39 -12.93 -10.50
N PRO A 97 13.18 -13.13 -9.92
CA PRO A 97 12.54 -12.19 -9.00
C PRO A 97 13.32 -11.93 -7.69
N PHE A 98 14.22 -12.81 -7.30
CA PHE A 98 15.07 -12.66 -6.11
C PHE A 98 16.57 -12.55 -6.41
N ALA A 99 16.94 -12.24 -7.65
CA ALA A 99 18.35 -12.01 -8.01
C ALA A 99 18.81 -10.57 -7.74
N ALA A 100 17.88 -9.62 -7.68
CA ALA A 100 18.15 -8.20 -7.51
C ALA A 100 19.16 -7.68 -8.54
N GLU A 101 18.98 -8.04 -9.80
CA GLU A 101 19.85 -7.61 -10.89
C GLU A 101 19.69 -6.11 -11.14
N ILE A 102 20.80 -5.45 -11.53
CA ILE A 102 20.72 -4.11 -12.10
C ILE A 102 20.78 -4.28 -13.61
N ALA A 103 19.69 -3.92 -14.29
CA ALA A 103 19.58 -3.94 -15.73
C ALA A 103 18.86 -2.67 -16.22
N GLU A 104 19.15 -2.28 -17.48
CA GLU A 104 18.53 -1.10 -18.07
C GLU A 104 17.10 -1.42 -18.56
N ASP A 105 16.20 -0.48 -18.30
CA ASP A 105 14.88 -0.40 -18.93
C ASP A 105 14.75 0.96 -19.60
N GLU A 106 14.58 0.99 -20.91
CA GLU A 106 14.57 2.21 -21.76
C GLU A 106 15.78 3.14 -21.48
N GLY A 107 16.94 2.57 -21.21
CA GLY A 107 18.18 3.32 -20.93
C GLY A 107 18.29 3.84 -19.50
N VAL A 108 17.39 3.47 -18.61
CA VAL A 108 17.41 3.81 -17.17
C VAL A 108 17.86 2.59 -16.36
N PRO A 109 18.93 2.68 -15.55
CA PRO A 109 19.32 1.59 -14.67
C PRO A 109 18.26 1.33 -13.60
N MET A 110 17.75 0.09 -13.52
CA MET A 110 16.74 -0.37 -12.59
C MET A 110 17.28 -1.48 -11.69
N VAL A 111 16.87 -1.55 -10.47
CA VAL A 111 16.95 -2.75 -9.62
C VAL A 111 15.71 -3.58 -9.90
N TRP A 112 15.87 -4.80 -10.41
CA TRP A 112 14.79 -5.71 -10.75
C TRP A 112 14.59 -6.72 -9.64
N GLY A 113 13.36 -6.94 -9.23
CA GLY A 113 13.03 -8.00 -8.28
C GLY A 113 11.71 -7.78 -7.55
N ARG A 114 11.15 -8.85 -7.02
CA ARG A 114 9.98 -8.82 -6.17
C ARG A 114 10.28 -8.07 -4.87
N GLY A 115 9.43 -7.10 -4.51
CA GLY A 115 9.66 -6.17 -3.40
C GLY A 115 10.47 -4.93 -3.78
N ALA A 116 10.80 -4.73 -5.07
CA ALA A 116 11.55 -3.56 -5.51
C ALA A 116 10.77 -2.24 -5.36
N VAL A 117 9.43 -2.29 -5.35
CA VAL A 117 8.52 -1.16 -5.12
C VAL A 117 7.49 -1.41 -4.03
N ASP A 118 7.41 -2.66 -3.54
CA ASP A 118 6.45 -3.09 -2.52
C ASP A 118 7.10 -4.11 -1.58
N MET A 119 7.75 -3.67 -0.45
CA MET A 119 8.19 -2.28 -0.23
C MET A 119 9.66 -2.23 0.26
N LYS A 120 10.52 -3.15 -0.22
CA LYS A 120 11.94 -3.21 0.19
C LYS A 120 12.76 -2.00 -0.23
N ASP A 121 12.27 -1.20 -1.19
CA ASP A 121 12.81 0.12 -1.52
C ASP A 121 12.71 1.09 -0.33
N MET A 122 11.54 1.17 0.31
CA MET A 122 11.33 2.02 1.48
C MET A 122 12.09 1.49 2.69
N ASP A 123 12.09 0.17 2.93
CA ASP A 123 12.90 -0.46 3.97
C ASP A 123 14.37 -0.09 3.83
N ALA A 124 14.90 -0.16 2.60
CA ALA A 124 16.27 0.21 2.30
C ALA A 124 16.54 1.71 2.50
N MET A 125 15.58 2.59 2.13
CA MET A 125 15.69 4.03 2.36
C MET A 125 15.71 4.35 3.86
N ILE A 126 14.83 3.75 4.66
CA ILE A 126 14.82 3.90 6.12
C ILE A 126 16.17 3.46 6.69
N LEU A 127 16.65 2.25 6.35
CA LEU A 127 17.93 1.73 6.83
C LEU A 127 19.08 2.66 6.46
N ALA A 128 19.20 3.06 5.19
CA ALA A 128 20.29 3.90 4.71
C ALA A 128 20.36 5.24 5.46
N VAL A 129 19.20 5.88 5.62
CA VAL A 129 19.08 7.20 6.26
C VAL A 129 19.43 7.12 7.75
N VAL A 130 18.86 6.19 8.49
CA VAL A 130 19.14 6.10 9.94
C VAL A 130 20.58 5.69 10.21
N ARG A 131 21.18 4.86 9.36
CA ARG A 131 22.59 4.46 9.43
C ARG A 131 23.54 5.64 9.16
N GLU A 132 23.26 6.47 8.14
CA GLU A 132 24.02 7.69 7.90
C GLU A 132 23.94 8.64 9.09
N ARG A 133 22.74 8.91 9.60
CA ARG A 133 22.49 9.80 10.73
C ARG A 133 23.24 9.33 11.97
N GLN A 134 23.20 8.04 12.27
CA GLN A 134 23.90 7.47 13.40
C GLN A 134 25.43 7.59 13.26
N ARG A 135 26.00 7.29 12.07
CA ARG A 135 27.44 7.45 11.81
C ARG A 135 27.92 8.89 11.91
N SER A 136 27.08 9.84 11.50
CA SER A 136 27.39 11.28 11.53
C SER A 136 27.07 11.95 12.87
N GLY A 137 26.42 11.24 13.80
CA GLY A 137 25.97 11.80 15.07
C GLY A 137 24.82 12.80 14.94
N ARG A 138 24.12 12.85 13.78
CA ARG A 138 22.92 13.69 13.58
C ARG A 138 21.71 13.04 14.22
N LYS A 139 21.13 13.73 15.18
CA LYS A 139 19.86 13.28 15.78
C LYS A 139 18.67 13.86 15.02
N PRO A 140 17.53 13.12 14.94
CA PRO A 140 16.29 13.70 14.50
C PRO A 140 15.75 14.69 15.56
N PRO A 141 14.90 15.65 15.19
CA PRO A 141 14.34 16.62 16.15
C PRO A 141 13.47 16.00 17.25
N ARG A 142 12.92 14.81 17.02
CA ARG A 142 12.05 14.02 17.94
C ARG A 142 12.45 12.55 17.88
N ASP A 143 12.00 11.75 18.82
CA ASP A 143 12.28 10.31 18.80
C ASP A 143 11.70 9.66 17.54
N LEU A 144 12.42 8.66 17.00
CA LEU A 144 11.93 7.78 15.95
C LEU A 144 11.70 6.38 16.50
N VAL A 145 10.58 5.80 16.16
CA VAL A 145 10.33 4.36 16.28
C VAL A 145 10.46 3.77 14.87
N LEU A 146 11.30 2.77 14.72
CA LEU A 146 11.43 2.00 13.48
C LEU A 146 10.68 0.70 13.65
N ALA A 147 9.85 0.33 12.68
CA ALA A 147 9.15 -0.95 12.65
C ALA A 147 9.28 -1.57 11.26
N PHE A 148 9.95 -2.71 11.18
CA PHE A 148 10.01 -3.56 9.98
C PHE A 148 9.14 -4.78 10.25
N LEU A 149 8.01 -4.85 9.59
CA LEU A 149 6.87 -5.66 9.97
C LEU A 149 6.79 -6.95 9.15
N ALA A 150 6.16 -7.96 9.71
CA ALA A 150 5.80 -9.19 9.03
C ALA A 150 4.34 -9.13 8.55
N ASP A 151 3.98 -9.91 7.53
CA ASP A 151 2.61 -10.32 7.22
C ASP A 151 1.69 -9.24 6.63
N GLU A 152 2.20 -8.13 6.15
CA GLU A 152 1.34 -7.10 5.54
C GLU A 152 0.54 -7.66 4.36
N GLU A 153 1.20 -8.36 3.45
CA GLU A 153 0.67 -8.91 2.19
C GLU A 153 -0.44 -9.97 2.38
N ALA A 154 -0.61 -10.48 3.61
CA ALA A 154 -1.69 -11.39 3.98
C ALA A 154 -2.65 -10.79 5.03
N GLY A 155 -2.61 -9.46 5.21
CA GLY A 155 -3.53 -8.70 6.04
C GLY A 155 -3.06 -8.45 7.47
N GLY A 156 -1.76 -8.59 7.77
CA GLY A 156 -1.12 -8.15 9.03
C GLY A 156 -1.53 -8.93 10.28
N ASN A 157 -2.20 -10.08 10.12
CA ASN A 157 -2.70 -10.86 11.28
C ASN A 157 -1.59 -11.41 12.17
N TYR A 158 -0.39 -11.61 11.62
CA TYR A 158 0.83 -11.96 12.34
C TYR A 158 1.81 -10.79 12.42
N GLY A 159 1.45 -9.62 11.88
CA GLY A 159 2.21 -8.38 11.83
C GLY A 159 1.57 -7.28 12.62
N SER A 160 1.23 -6.18 11.96
CA SER A 160 0.75 -4.93 12.55
C SER A 160 -0.47 -5.10 13.45
N HIS A 161 -1.50 -5.84 13.01
CA HIS A 161 -2.70 -6.06 13.82
C HIS A 161 -2.38 -6.83 15.10
N TRP A 162 -1.57 -7.91 15.01
CA TRP A 162 -1.14 -8.63 16.20
C TRP A 162 -0.35 -7.75 17.16
N LEU A 163 0.53 -6.89 16.62
CA LEU A 163 1.39 -6.01 17.40
C LEU A 163 0.61 -4.94 18.16
N VAL A 164 -0.38 -4.29 17.53
CA VAL A 164 -1.19 -3.28 18.21
C VAL A 164 -2.05 -3.88 19.33
N ASP A 165 -2.46 -5.15 19.17
CA ASP A 165 -3.26 -5.87 20.18
C ASP A 165 -2.42 -6.41 21.34
N HIS A 166 -1.19 -6.88 21.10
CA HIS A 166 -0.37 -7.63 22.08
C HIS A 166 0.85 -6.86 22.59
N ARG A 167 1.35 -5.89 21.80
CA ARG A 167 2.54 -5.09 22.10
C ARG A 167 2.33 -3.59 21.86
N PRO A 168 1.21 -3.01 22.37
CA PRO A 168 0.98 -1.56 22.23
C PRO A 168 2.08 -0.70 22.87
N ASP A 169 2.87 -1.28 23.80
CA ASP A 169 4.03 -0.66 24.41
C ASP A 169 5.08 -0.19 23.40
N LEU A 170 5.22 -0.88 22.27
CA LEU A 170 6.16 -0.52 21.20
C LEU A 170 5.82 0.83 20.53
N PHE A 171 4.57 1.22 20.59
CA PHE A 171 4.04 2.44 19.97
C PHE A 171 3.82 3.58 20.97
N GLU A 172 4.29 3.41 22.24
CA GLU A 172 4.08 4.42 23.27
C GLU A 172 4.70 5.77 22.88
N GLY A 173 3.88 6.83 22.95
CA GLY A 173 4.26 8.20 22.65
C GLY A 173 4.37 8.53 21.14
N VAL A 174 3.97 7.63 20.25
CA VAL A 174 3.89 7.88 18.82
C VAL A 174 2.63 8.70 18.50
N ASP A 175 2.74 9.77 17.67
CA ASP A 175 1.63 10.60 17.24
C ASP A 175 1.40 10.63 15.73
N ALA A 176 2.29 10.01 14.95
CA ALA A 176 2.16 9.86 13.50
C ALA A 176 2.98 8.67 13.01
N ALA A 177 2.52 8.02 11.94
CA ALA A 177 3.21 6.96 11.24
C ALA A 177 3.47 7.36 9.77
N VAL A 178 4.65 7.02 9.26
CA VAL A 178 5.02 7.22 7.85
C VAL A 178 5.51 5.89 7.30
N GLY A 179 4.89 5.45 6.23
CA GLY A 179 5.18 4.19 5.56
C GLY A 179 5.08 4.29 4.05
N GLU A 180 4.64 3.21 3.44
CA GLU A 180 4.60 2.96 2.02
C GLU A 180 3.50 3.71 1.23
N VAL A 181 3.43 3.40 -0.05
CA VAL A 181 2.37 3.72 -1.03
C VAL A 181 2.05 5.20 -1.14
N GLY A 182 3.10 6.01 -1.19
CA GLY A 182 2.99 7.44 -1.42
C GLY A 182 4.37 8.03 -1.66
N GLY A 183 4.42 9.32 -2.00
CA GLY A 183 5.69 10.01 -2.25
C GLY A 183 6.29 9.76 -3.63
N PHE A 184 5.75 8.89 -4.46
CA PHE A 184 6.23 8.69 -5.82
C PHE A 184 5.70 9.76 -6.78
N SER A 185 6.54 10.12 -7.75
CA SER A 185 6.22 11.20 -8.69
C SER A 185 5.47 10.71 -9.92
N PHE A 186 4.61 11.59 -10.40
CA PHE A 186 3.97 11.48 -11.70
C PHE A 186 4.25 12.75 -12.52
N THR A 187 4.84 12.58 -13.72
CA THR A 187 5.16 13.71 -14.59
C THR A 187 3.94 14.09 -15.41
N VAL A 188 3.41 15.29 -15.15
CA VAL A 188 2.28 15.86 -15.92
C VAL A 188 2.80 16.58 -17.17
N ARG A 189 3.92 17.30 -17.04
CA ARG A 189 4.67 17.97 -18.10
C ARG A 189 6.10 18.23 -17.59
N ASP A 190 7.00 18.65 -18.45
CA ASP A 190 8.43 18.76 -18.15
C ASP A 190 8.76 19.60 -16.91
N ASP A 191 7.93 20.62 -16.61
CA ASP A 191 8.11 21.54 -15.49
C ASP A 191 7.22 21.22 -14.28
N LEU A 192 6.37 20.18 -14.35
CA LEU A 192 5.39 19.84 -13.33
C LEU A 192 5.35 18.34 -13.06
N ARG A 193 5.69 17.96 -11.83
CA ARG A 193 5.53 16.61 -11.28
C ARG A 193 4.59 16.66 -10.06
N LEU A 194 3.61 15.81 -10.06
CA LEU A 194 2.78 15.56 -8.89
C LEU A 194 3.41 14.41 -8.09
N TYR A 195 3.51 14.60 -6.79
CA TYR A 195 3.89 13.57 -5.84
C TYR A 195 2.64 13.18 -5.06
N LEU A 196 2.20 11.95 -5.24
CA LEU A 196 0.99 11.43 -4.59
C LEU A 196 1.33 11.06 -3.14
N ILE A 197 0.81 11.83 -2.18
CA ILE A 197 0.99 11.54 -0.76
C ILE A 197 -0.25 10.81 -0.29
N GLU A 198 -0.07 9.57 0.13
CA GLU A 198 -1.19 8.81 0.64
C GLU A 198 -1.63 9.39 1.99
N THR A 199 -2.92 9.75 2.06
CA THR A 199 -3.58 10.28 3.26
C THR A 199 -4.93 9.62 3.51
N ALA A 200 -5.34 8.70 2.64
CA ALA A 200 -6.57 7.94 2.82
C ALA A 200 -6.46 6.56 2.18
N GLU A 201 -7.09 5.58 2.79
CA GLU A 201 -7.18 4.21 2.30
C GLU A 201 -8.63 3.77 2.25
N LYS A 202 -8.96 2.97 1.23
CA LYS A 202 -10.27 2.31 1.19
C LYS A 202 -10.37 1.23 2.25
N GLY A 203 -11.57 1.09 2.80
CA GLY A 203 -11.93 -0.07 3.60
C GLY A 203 -12.15 -1.31 2.71
N ILE A 204 -12.05 -2.46 3.33
CA ILE A 204 -12.20 -3.77 2.70
C ILE A 204 -13.52 -4.38 3.15
N ALA A 205 -14.26 -4.97 2.21
CA ALA A 205 -15.40 -5.83 2.48
C ALA A 205 -15.41 -6.99 1.47
N TRP A 206 -14.67 -8.06 1.78
CA TRP A 206 -14.76 -9.27 0.99
C TRP A 206 -16.04 -10.01 1.35
N MET A 207 -16.87 -10.28 0.36
CA MET A 207 -18.22 -10.76 0.57
C MET A 207 -18.43 -12.10 -0.13
N LYS A 208 -19.02 -13.05 0.57
CA LYS A 208 -19.57 -14.27 -0.04
C LYS A 208 -21.04 -14.05 -0.36
N LEU A 209 -21.40 -14.25 -1.60
CA LEU A 209 -22.77 -14.23 -2.09
C LEU A 209 -23.29 -15.65 -2.24
N THR A 210 -24.48 -15.91 -1.73
CA THR A 210 -25.13 -17.23 -1.81
C THR A 210 -26.51 -17.09 -2.40
N ALA A 211 -26.76 -17.80 -3.49
CA ALA A 211 -28.11 -18.02 -4.03
C ALA A 211 -28.61 -19.43 -3.67
N ASN A 212 -29.86 -19.53 -3.24
CA ASN A 212 -30.54 -20.79 -3.01
C ASN A 212 -31.64 -20.98 -4.05
N GLY A 213 -31.88 -22.26 -4.43
CA GLY A 213 -32.91 -22.63 -5.36
C GLY A 213 -33.32 -24.09 -5.23
N ARG A 214 -34.25 -24.52 -6.04
CA ARG A 214 -34.71 -25.91 -6.06
C ARG A 214 -33.80 -26.77 -6.92
N ALA A 215 -33.13 -27.75 -6.31
CA ALA A 215 -32.36 -28.74 -7.05
C ALA A 215 -33.24 -29.61 -7.96
N GLY A 216 -32.69 -30.10 -9.08
CA GLY A 216 -33.49 -30.91 -9.99
C GLY A 216 -32.70 -31.48 -11.17
N HIS A 217 -33.45 -32.16 -12.06
CA HIS A 217 -32.88 -32.75 -13.28
C HIS A 217 -32.65 -31.65 -14.34
N GLY A 218 -31.47 -31.58 -14.92
CA GLY A 218 -31.06 -30.51 -15.85
C GLY A 218 -31.91 -30.37 -17.12
N SER A 219 -32.65 -31.41 -17.53
CA SER A 219 -33.54 -31.35 -18.68
C SER A 219 -34.92 -30.74 -18.36
N MET A 220 -35.20 -30.45 -17.09
CA MET A 220 -36.50 -29.89 -16.68
C MET A 220 -36.39 -28.36 -16.56
N VAL A 221 -37.48 -27.67 -16.96
CA VAL A 221 -37.59 -26.22 -16.73
C VAL A 221 -37.66 -25.95 -15.23
N ASN A 222 -36.77 -25.13 -14.73
CA ASN A 222 -36.67 -24.76 -13.32
C ASN A 222 -36.63 -23.24 -13.19
N HIS A 223 -37.72 -22.64 -12.72
CA HIS A 223 -37.83 -21.20 -12.49
C HIS A 223 -37.25 -20.75 -11.14
N ASP A 224 -36.77 -21.70 -10.33
CA ASP A 224 -36.11 -21.47 -9.03
C ASP A 224 -34.70 -22.03 -9.04
N ASN A 225 -33.92 -21.60 -10.02
CA ASN A 225 -32.55 -22.08 -10.24
C ASN A 225 -31.53 -21.16 -9.55
N ALA A 226 -30.76 -21.72 -8.61
CA ALA A 226 -29.74 -21.01 -7.84
C ALA A 226 -28.66 -20.38 -8.74
N VAL A 227 -28.23 -21.08 -9.80
CA VAL A 227 -27.19 -20.60 -10.72
C VAL A 227 -27.67 -19.34 -11.45
N THR A 228 -28.89 -19.39 -12.01
CA THR A 228 -29.44 -18.23 -12.74
C THR A 228 -29.58 -17.01 -11.82
N LYS A 229 -30.12 -17.21 -10.60
CA LYS A 229 -30.23 -16.11 -9.62
C LYS A 229 -28.90 -15.48 -9.29
N LEU A 230 -27.87 -16.30 -9.05
CA LEU A 230 -26.54 -15.81 -8.71
C LEU A 230 -25.91 -15.04 -9.88
N VAL A 231 -25.93 -15.60 -11.08
CA VAL A 231 -25.37 -14.98 -12.28
C VAL A 231 -26.01 -13.62 -12.57
N ASP A 232 -27.33 -13.54 -12.45
CA ASP A 232 -28.08 -12.28 -12.65
C ASP A 232 -27.66 -11.21 -11.62
N ALA A 233 -27.48 -11.58 -10.36
CA ALA A 233 -27.06 -10.67 -9.30
C ALA A 233 -25.59 -10.23 -9.46
N VAL A 234 -24.68 -11.18 -9.72
CA VAL A 234 -23.25 -10.90 -9.97
C VAL A 234 -23.08 -10.04 -11.21
N SER A 235 -23.87 -10.27 -12.27
CA SER A 235 -23.84 -9.43 -13.48
C SER A 235 -24.28 -7.99 -13.19
N ARG A 236 -25.36 -7.80 -12.39
CA ARG A 236 -25.77 -6.44 -12.01
C ARG A 236 -24.70 -5.75 -11.20
N LEU A 237 -24.14 -6.42 -10.20
CA LEU A 237 -23.11 -5.84 -9.32
C LEU A 237 -21.82 -5.53 -10.07
N GLY A 238 -21.31 -6.48 -10.88
CA GLY A 238 -20.06 -6.30 -11.62
C GLY A 238 -20.11 -5.24 -12.73
N ASN A 239 -21.32 -4.90 -13.23
CA ASN A 239 -21.53 -3.83 -14.20
C ASN A 239 -21.99 -2.51 -13.54
N HIS A 240 -22.19 -2.50 -12.22
CA HIS A 240 -22.59 -1.29 -11.52
C HIS A 240 -21.40 -0.34 -11.34
N GLN A 241 -21.61 0.92 -11.71
CA GLN A 241 -20.65 1.99 -11.44
C GLN A 241 -21.11 2.79 -10.24
N PHE A 242 -20.43 2.60 -9.12
CA PHE A 242 -20.70 3.41 -7.94
C PHE A 242 -20.47 4.90 -8.22
N PRO A 243 -21.26 5.80 -7.61
CA PRO A 243 -21.11 7.23 -7.82
C PRO A 243 -19.76 7.75 -7.33
N LEU A 244 -19.33 8.88 -7.87
CA LEU A 244 -18.21 9.65 -7.32
C LEU A 244 -18.52 10.05 -5.87
N ALA A 245 -17.53 9.87 -5.00
CA ALA A 245 -17.62 10.27 -3.61
C ALA A 245 -16.55 11.31 -3.28
N MET A 246 -17.00 12.52 -3.00
CA MET A 246 -16.12 13.64 -2.68
C MET A 246 -15.78 13.62 -1.18
N THR A 247 -14.93 12.65 -0.76
CA THR A 247 -14.33 12.71 0.57
C THR A 247 -13.40 13.92 0.68
N LYS A 248 -12.91 14.23 1.87
CA LYS A 248 -11.99 15.36 2.05
C LYS A 248 -10.75 15.20 1.17
N THR A 249 -10.10 14.04 1.22
CA THR A 249 -8.91 13.73 0.42
C THR A 249 -9.19 13.82 -1.09
N VAL A 250 -10.32 13.27 -1.56
CA VAL A 250 -10.71 13.36 -2.98
C VAL A 250 -10.92 14.79 -3.41
N SER A 251 -11.61 15.60 -2.60
CA SER A 251 -11.86 17.04 -2.90
C SER A 251 -10.55 17.82 -2.97
N GLU A 252 -9.67 17.65 -2.00
CA GLU A 252 -8.35 18.31 -1.96
C GLU A 252 -7.46 17.87 -3.14
N PHE A 253 -7.48 16.58 -3.51
CA PHE A 253 -6.80 16.10 -4.69
C PHE A 253 -7.31 16.77 -5.97
N MET A 254 -8.64 16.81 -6.16
CA MET A 254 -9.25 17.41 -7.34
C MET A 254 -8.90 18.90 -7.46
N ASP A 255 -8.94 19.64 -6.36
CA ASP A 255 -8.61 21.07 -6.35
C ASP A 255 -7.13 21.30 -6.64
N ALA A 256 -6.23 20.48 -6.06
CA ALA A 256 -4.81 20.56 -6.32
C ALA A 256 -4.47 20.26 -7.79
N VAL A 257 -5.10 19.23 -8.38
CA VAL A 257 -4.87 18.85 -9.78
C VAL A 257 -5.44 19.92 -10.74
N ARG A 258 -6.66 20.40 -10.51
CA ARG A 258 -7.23 21.52 -11.29
C ARG A 258 -6.31 22.74 -11.29
N GLY A 259 -5.84 23.13 -10.11
CA GLY A 259 -4.91 24.24 -9.96
C GLY A 259 -3.56 24.00 -10.66
N ALA A 260 -3.00 22.80 -10.58
CA ALA A 260 -1.74 22.43 -11.22
C ALA A 260 -1.85 22.42 -12.76
N LEU A 261 -2.99 21.98 -13.29
CA LEU A 261 -3.28 21.94 -14.73
C LEU A 261 -3.81 23.26 -15.29
N GLY A 262 -4.22 24.21 -14.44
CA GLY A 262 -4.84 25.45 -14.84
C GLY A 262 -6.26 25.26 -15.38
N LEU A 263 -6.97 24.23 -14.90
CA LEU A 263 -8.37 23.96 -15.27
C LEU A 263 -9.33 24.87 -14.50
N ASP A 264 -10.56 25.00 -15.02
CA ASP A 264 -11.63 25.69 -14.32
C ASP A 264 -11.94 24.94 -12.99
N PRO A 265 -12.14 25.64 -11.87
CA PRO A 265 -12.53 25.01 -10.60
C PRO A 265 -13.78 24.12 -10.70
N ASP A 266 -14.69 24.42 -11.63
CA ASP A 266 -15.93 23.67 -11.86
C ASP A 266 -15.77 22.55 -12.90
N THR A 267 -14.54 22.28 -13.39
CA THR A 267 -14.30 21.17 -14.32
C THR A 267 -14.75 19.85 -13.69
N ASP A 268 -15.53 19.07 -14.46
CA ASP A 268 -16.04 17.77 -14.02
C ASP A 268 -14.92 16.84 -13.54
N PRO A 269 -15.06 16.17 -12.38
CA PRO A 269 -14.01 15.28 -11.85
C PRO A 269 -13.59 14.17 -12.81
N ASP A 270 -14.50 13.58 -13.58
CA ASP A 270 -14.15 12.56 -14.59
C ASP A 270 -13.32 13.17 -15.73
N GLU A 271 -13.56 14.42 -16.11
CA GLU A 271 -12.75 15.17 -17.08
C GLU A 271 -11.37 15.48 -16.50
N VAL A 272 -11.27 15.89 -15.23
CA VAL A 272 -9.98 16.10 -14.54
C VAL A 272 -9.13 14.84 -14.58
N VAL A 273 -9.72 13.67 -14.28
CA VAL A 273 -9.02 12.38 -14.30
C VAL A 273 -8.46 12.06 -15.69
N GLN A 274 -9.20 12.37 -16.78
CA GLN A 274 -8.72 12.12 -18.15
C GLN A 274 -7.45 12.91 -18.48
N HIS A 275 -7.20 14.06 -17.85
CA HIS A 275 -5.98 14.84 -18.04
C HIS A 275 -4.75 14.23 -17.33
N LEU A 276 -4.94 13.20 -16.50
CA LEU A 276 -3.85 12.55 -15.76
C LEU A 276 -3.11 11.47 -16.56
N GLY A 277 -3.57 11.14 -17.78
CA GLY A 277 -2.90 10.20 -18.66
C GLY A 277 -2.73 8.80 -18.02
N PRO A 278 -1.51 8.27 -17.91
CA PRO A 278 -1.27 6.89 -17.46
C PRO A 278 -1.79 6.58 -16.04
N ILE A 279 -1.87 7.56 -15.13
CA ILE A 279 -2.39 7.32 -13.77
C ILE A 279 -3.91 7.50 -13.66
N ALA A 280 -4.61 7.82 -14.76
CA ALA A 280 -6.05 8.03 -14.73
C ALA A 280 -6.82 6.82 -14.18
N SER A 281 -6.37 5.59 -14.47
CA SER A 281 -6.99 4.36 -13.96
C SER A 281 -6.80 4.20 -12.45
N LEU A 282 -5.61 4.46 -11.95
CA LEU A 282 -5.28 4.40 -10.51
C LEU A 282 -6.09 5.43 -9.74
N VAL A 283 -6.08 6.69 -10.19
CA VAL A 283 -6.84 7.77 -9.56
C VAL A 283 -8.35 7.52 -9.68
N GLY A 284 -8.83 7.09 -10.84
CA GLY A 284 -10.25 6.78 -11.06
C GLY A 284 -10.77 5.70 -10.09
N ALA A 285 -9.94 4.69 -9.78
CA ALA A 285 -10.26 3.68 -8.78
C ALA A 285 -10.36 4.25 -7.36
N SER A 286 -9.64 5.33 -7.08
CA SER A 286 -9.61 5.99 -5.76
C SER A 286 -10.79 6.91 -5.47
N LEU A 287 -11.62 7.23 -6.49
CA LEU A 287 -12.70 8.20 -6.37
C LEU A 287 -14.07 7.60 -6.12
N ARG A 288 -14.21 6.29 -6.14
CA ARG A 288 -15.48 5.57 -6.06
C ARG A 288 -15.35 4.33 -5.18
N ASN A 289 -16.46 3.91 -4.59
CA ASN A 289 -16.53 2.55 -4.07
C ASN A 289 -16.43 1.54 -5.22
N SER A 290 -16.08 0.30 -4.91
CA SER A 290 -16.03 -0.77 -5.93
C SER A 290 -16.47 -2.12 -5.36
N ALA A 291 -17.07 -2.97 -6.20
CA ALA A 291 -17.42 -4.33 -5.85
C ALA A 291 -17.17 -5.23 -7.05
N GLN A 292 -16.03 -5.96 -7.02
CA GLN A 292 -15.58 -6.77 -8.15
C GLN A 292 -15.77 -8.26 -7.85
N PRO A 293 -16.58 -9.00 -8.64
CA PRO A 293 -16.66 -10.45 -8.52
C PRO A 293 -15.30 -11.10 -8.86
N THR A 294 -14.79 -11.91 -7.93
CA THR A 294 -13.48 -12.56 -8.07
C THR A 294 -13.56 -14.08 -8.18
N MET A 295 -14.62 -14.70 -7.60
CA MET A 295 -14.82 -16.13 -7.65
C MET A 295 -16.28 -16.47 -7.94
N LEU A 296 -16.51 -17.55 -8.68
CA LEU A 296 -17.85 -18.09 -8.97
C LEU A 296 -17.81 -19.62 -8.91
N ASP A 297 -18.68 -20.22 -8.10
CA ASP A 297 -18.80 -21.68 -7.94
C ASP A 297 -20.25 -22.14 -7.94
N ALA A 298 -20.56 -23.13 -8.80
CA ALA A 298 -21.89 -23.70 -8.88
C ALA A 298 -21.91 -25.07 -9.55
N GLY A 299 -22.66 -25.99 -8.94
CA GLY A 299 -22.92 -27.31 -9.51
C GLY A 299 -21.77 -28.30 -9.34
N TYR A 300 -22.06 -29.59 -9.56
CA TYR A 300 -21.11 -30.69 -9.41
C TYR A 300 -21.30 -31.77 -10.49
N LYS A 301 -22.33 -31.65 -11.30
CA LYS A 301 -22.63 -32.61 -12.37
C LYS A 301 -23.46 -31.94 -13.48
N SER A 302 -23.10 -32.19 -14.74
CA SER A 302 -23.65 -31.51 -15.92
C SER A 302 -25.16 -31.67 -16.13
N ASN A 303 -25.77 -32.73 -15.59
CA ASN A 303 -27.25 -32.99 -15.74
C ASN A 303 -28.02 -32.75 -14.45
N VAL A 304 -27.48 -32.04 -13.47
CA VAL A 304 -28.13 -31.72 -12.18
C VAL A 304 -28.14 -30.21 -11.99
N ILE A 305 -29.33 -29.67 -11.71
CA ILE A 305 -29.49 -28.29 -11.26
C ILE A 305 -29.16 -28.25 -9.77
N PRO A 306 -28.11 -27.48 -9.33
CA PRO A 306 -27.73 -27.43 -7.92
C PRO A 306 -28.73 -26.65 -7.09
N GLY A 307 -28.81 -26.97 -5.79
CA GLY A 307 -29.67 -26.28 -4.84
C GLY A 307 -29.09 -24.97 -4.33
N HIS A 308 -27.79 -24.72 -4.57
CA HIS A 308 -27.10 -23.50 -4.18
C HIS A 308 -25.97 -23.17 -5.16
N ALA A 309 -25.60 -21.88 -5.20
CA ALA A 309 -24.49 -21.35 -5.97
C ALA A 309 -23.83 -20.22 -5.15
N HIS A 310 -22.52 -20.04 -5.31
CA HIS A 310 -21.73 -19.09 -4.55
C HIS A 310 -20.88 -18.21 -5.44
N ALA A 311 -20.63 -16.97 -5.00
CA ALA A 311 -19.63 -16.08 -5.57
C ALA A 311 -18.86 -15.39 -4.43
N VAL A 312 -17.63 -14.95 -4.72
CA VAL A 312 -16.89 -14.03 -3.84
C VAL A 312 -16.74 -12.70 -4.57
N VAL A 313 -16.89 -11.62 -3.83
CA VAL A 313 -16.77 -10.25 -4.32
C VAL A 313 -15.77 -9.51 -3.44
N ASP A 314 -14.77 -8.86 -4.08
CA ASP A 314 -13.91 -7.89 -3.42
C ASP A 314 -14.62 -6.54 -3.43
N GLY A 315 -15.11 -6.13 -2.26
CA GLY A 315 -15.72 -4.83 -2.02
C GLY A 315 -14.71 -3.87 -1.41
N ARG A 316 -14.69 -2.63 -1.92
CA ARG A 316 -13.84 -1.55 -1.41
C ARG A 316 -14.67 -0.28 -1.23
N PHE A 317 -14.62 0.32 -0.06
CA PHE A 317 -15.40 1.52 0.26
C PHE A 317 -14.50 2.67 0.72
N LEU A 318 -14.90 3.89 0.38
CA LEU A 318 -14.20 5.12 0.77
C LEU A 318 -14.46 5.47 2.24
N PRO A 319 -13.59 6.29 2.86
CA PRO A 319 -13.76 6.76 4.23
C PRO A 319 -15.17 7.32 4.50
N GLY A 320 -15.78 6.85 5.60
CA GLY A 320 -17.13 7.24 6.01
C GLY A 320 -18.28 6.59 5.24
N MET A 321 -18.01 5.77 4.20
CA MET A 321 -19.05 5.28 3.29
C MET A 321 -19.39 3.79 3.47
N ARG A 322 -18.90 3.13 4.50
CA ARG A 322 -19.10 1.69 4.71
C ARG A 322 -20.58 1.25 4.66
N ASP A 323 -21.41 1.90 5.46
CA ASP A 323 -22.81 1.47 5.63
C ASP A 323 -23.63 1.77 4.38
N ASP A 324 -23.42 2.92 3.75
CA ASP A 324 -24.07 3.28 2.49
C ASP A 324 -23.64 2.33 1.36
N PHE A 325 -22.35 1.98 1.27
CA PHE A 325 -21.81 1.02 0.31
C PHE A 325 -22.45 -0.35 0.47
N LEU A 326 -22.51 -0.88 1.69
CA LEU A 326 -23.09 -2.20 1.94
C LEU A 326 -24.60 -2.21 1.68
N ALA A 327 -25.32 -1.13 1.98
CA ALA A 327 -26.75 -0.98 1.68
C ALA A 327 -27.00 -0.95 0.17
N GLU A 328 -26.19 -0.22 -0.61
CA GLU A 328 -26.29 -0.16 -2.07
C GLU A 328 -25.97 -1.54 -2.69
N VAL A 329 -24.96 -2.24 -2.20
CA VAL A 329 -24.67 -3.63 -2.62
C VAL A 329 -25.87 -4.54 -2.37
N ASP A 330 -26.48 -4.49 -1.17
CA ASP A 330 -27.66 -5.31 -0.83
C ASP A 330 -28.86 -4.99 -1.73
N GLU A 331 -29.07 -3.71 -2.08
CA GLU A 331 -30.12 -3.29 -3.02
C GLU A 331 -29.88 -3.88 -4.43
N ILE A 332 -28.65 -3.80 -4.94
CA ILE A 332 -28.27 -4.33 -6.26
C ILE A 332 -28.43 -5.85 -6.31
N LEU A 333 -28.03 -6.56 -5.26
CA LEU A 333 -28.14 -8.02 -5.16
C LEU A 333 -29.59 -8.47 -5.13
N GLY A 334 -30.44 -7.74 -4.41
CA GLY A 334 -31.85 -8.05 -4.22
C GLY A 334 -32.11 -9.23 -3.26
N PRO A 335 -33.38 -9.53 -2.94
CA PRO A 335 -33.76 -10.41 -1.83
C PRO A 335 -33.48 -11.91 -2.08
N SER A 336 -33.07 -12.30 -3.28
CA SER A 336 -32.79 -13.71 -3.62
C SER A 336 -31.35 -14.14 -3.31
N ILE A 337 -30.49 -13.20 -2.89
CA ILE A 337 -29.09 -13.42 -2.56
C ILE A 337 -28.87 -13.14 -1.07
N THR A 338 -28.13 -14.02 -0.43
CA THR A 338 -27.61 -13.77 0.93
C THR A 338 -26.16 -13.35 0.82
N ARG A 339 -25.79 -12.22 1.43
CA ARG A 339 -24.44 -11.71 1.56
C ARG A 339 -23.90 -11.99 2.97
N GLU A 340 -22.67 -12.49 3.02
CA GLU A 340 -21.90 -12.70 4.25
C GLU A 340 -20.54 -12.01 4.07
N ASN A 341 -20.11 -11.19 5.03
CA ASN A 341 -18.77 -10.61 5.00
C ASN A 341 -17.75 -11.67 5.44
N LEU A 342 -16.75 -11.95 4.59
CA LEU A 342 -15.64 -12.87 4.87
C LEU A 342 -14.50 -12.15 5.59
N VAL A 343 -14.17 -10.98 5.09
CA VAL A 343 -13.14 -10.09 5.65
C VAL A 343 -13.70 -8.68 5.62
N GLU A 344 -13.44 -7.93 6.66
CA GLU A 344 -13.81 -6.53 6.75
C GLU A 344 -12.71 -5.77 7.47
N ASP A 345 -12.30 -4.62 6.88
CA ASP A 345 -11.31 -3.73 7.48
C ASP A 345 -11.69 -2.27 7.24
N ILE A 346 -11.19 -1.39 8.10
CA ILE A 346 -11.56 0.02 8.14
C ILE A 346 -11.03 0.79 6.92
N ALA A 347 -11.71 1.87 6.58
CA ALA A 347 -11.17 2.92 5.71
C ALA A 347 -10.51 3.99 6.58
N LEU A 348 -9.44 4.59 6.08
CA LEU A 348 -8.70 5.66 6.75
C LEU A 348 -8.80 6.97 5.99
N GLU A 349 -8.80 8.09 6.72
CA GLU A 349 -8.59 9.41 6.16
C GLU A 349 -7.87 10.31 7.18
N THR A 350 -6.69 10.77 6.82
CA THR A 350 -5.83 11.68 7.58
C THR A 350 -5.79 13.04 6.87
N SER A 351 -5.71 14.13 7.63
CA SER A 351 -5.65 15.46 7.05
C SER A 351 -4.37 15.73 6.26
N PHE A 352 -4.50 16.32 5.08
CA PHE A 352 -3.37 16.79 4.26
C PHE A 352 -2.92 18.18 4.72
N ASP A 353 -2.64 18.32 6.01
CA ASP A 353 -2.15 19.53 6.65
C ASP A 353 -1.25 19.23 7.86
N GLY A 354 -0.66 20.27 8.43
CA GLY A 354 0.14 20.16 9.64
C GLY A 354 1.61 19.82 9.43
N PRO A 355 2.36 19.61 10.55
CA PRO A 355 3.83 19.55 10.50
C PRO A 355 4.41 18.44 9.63
N ILE A 356 3.76 17.29 9.55
CA ILE A 356 4.21 16.16 8.72
C ILE A 356 4.11 16.52 7.23
N ILE A 357 2.96 17.03 6.80
CA ILE A 357 2.75 17.45 5.41
C ILE A 357 3.65 18.64 5.03
N ASP A 358 3.83 19.61 5.93
CA ASP A 358 4.77 20.72 5.71
C ASP A 358 6.20 20.21 5.50
N ALA A 359 6.63 19.21 6.27
CA ALA A 359 7.93 18.58 6.12
C ALA A 359 8.06 17.81 4.80
N VAL A 360 7.01 17.06 4.40
CA VAL A 360 6.94 16.38 3.09
C VAL A 360 7.08 17.38 1.95
N VAL A 361 6.25 18.41 1.91
CA VAL A 361 6.25 19.44 0.85
C VAL A 361 7.62 20.12 0.75
N ARG A 362 8.20 20.53 1.88
CA ARG A 362 9.49 21.21 1.92
C ARG A 362 10.65 20.30 1.50
N SER A 363 10.65 19.04 1.94
CA SER A 363 11.72 18.09 1.58
C SER A 363 11.69 17.76 0.08
N LEU A 364 10.52 17.57 -0.52
CA LEU A 364 10.39 17.36 -1.96
C LEU A 364 10.83 18.59 -2.76
N ALA A 365 10.35 19.78 -2.38
CA ALA A 365 10.65 21.02 -3.11
C ALA A 365 12.14 21.37 -3.13
N GLU A 366 12.91 20.95 -2.11
CA GLU A 366 14.35 21.18 -2.04
C GLU A 366 15.12 20.39 -3.12
N PHE A 367 14.71 19.16 -3.41
CA PHE A 367 15.39 18.27 -4.36
C PHE A 367 14.72 18.21 -5.74
N ASP A 368 13.46 18.62 -5.84
CA ASP A 368 12.72 18.72 -7.09
C ASP A 368 11.87 20.00 -7.14
N PRO A 369 12.40 21.10 -7.69
CA PRO A 369 11.67 22.39 -7.77
C PRO A 369 10.34 22.32 -8.54
N GLY A 370 10.16 21.33 -9.42
CA GLY A 370 8.90 21.06 -10.12
C GLY A 370 7.87 20.24 -9.32
N ALA A 371 8.21 19.83 -8.11
CA ALA A 371 7.35 19.02 -7.27
C ALA A 371 6.10 19.77 -6.80
N ARG A 372 4.98 19.07 -6.84
CA ARG A 372 3.73 19.43 -6.17
C ARG A 372 3.21 18.22 -5.43
N ALA A 373 3.26 18.24 -4.11
CA ALA A 373 2.62 17.22 -3.30
C ALA A 373 1.10 17.40 -3.37
N VAL A 374 0.39 16.30 -3.59
CA VAL A 374 -1.07 16.24 -3.63
C VAL A 374 -1.55 15.04 -2.81
N PRO A 375 -2.62 15.16 -2.01
CA PRO A 375 -3.14 14.03 -1.28
C PRO A 375 -3.79 13.03 -2.23
N TYR A 376 -3.79 11.75 -1.90
CA TYR A 376 -4.59 10.79 -2.65
C TYR A 376 -5.11 9.67 -1.75
N THR A 377 -6.18 9.02 -2.22
CA THR A 377 -6.77 7.86 -1.56
C THR A 377 -6.22 6.59 -2.21
N MET A 378 -5.56 5.75 -1.44
CA MET A 378 -5.14 4.42 -1.89
C MET A 378 -6.35 3.50 -2.03
N PHE A 379 -6.34 2.68 -3.08
CA PHE A 379 -7.42 1.72 -3.36
C PHE A 379 -7.28 0.41 -2.56
N GLY A 380 -6.11 0.12 -2.00
CA GLY A 380 -5.78 -1.02 -1.12
C GLY A 380 -5.84 -0.65 0.36
N GLY A 381 -4.98 -1.28 1.14
CA GLY A 381 -4.75 -1.00 2.55
C GLY A 381 -3.31 -1.28 2.90
N THR A 382 -2.83 -0.69 3.98
CA THR A 382 -1.48 -0.86 4.52
C THR A 382 -1.53 -1.17 6.02
N ASP A 383 -0.38 -1.37 6.63
CA ASP A 383 -0.23 -1.50 8.10
C ASP A 383 -0.75 -0.27 8.88
N ALA A 384 -0.93 0.88 8.23
CA ALA A 384 -1.49 2.09 8.85
C ALA A 384 -2.88 1.86 9.45
N LYS A 385 -3.67 0.93 8.90
CA LYS A 385 -4.98 0.55 9.46
C LYS A 385 -4.88 -0.01 10.88
N ALA A 386 -3.85 -0.81 11.14
CA ALA A 386 -3.60 -1.31 12.49
C ALA A 386 -3.24 -0.16 13.45
N PHE A 387 -2.35 0.75 13.03
CA PHE A 387 -1.92 1.89 13.88
C PHE A 387 -3.06 2.87 14.16
N ALA A 388 -4.00 3.02 13.24
CA ALA A 388 -5.19 3.83 13.44
C ALA A 388 -6.05 3.35 14.63
N GLN A 389 -6.02 2.06 14.99
CA GLN A 389 -6.69 1.53 16.17
C GLN A 389 -6.10 2.10 17.47
N LEU A 390 -4.83 2.50 17.46
CA LEU A 390 -4.18 3.21 18.57
C LEU A 390 -4.34 4.75 18.48
N GLY A 391 -5.09 5.24 17.47
CA GLY A 391 -5.25 6.68 17.22
C GLY A 391 -4.04 7.34 16.56
N ILE A 392 -3.15 6.56 15.95
CA ILE A 392 -1.97 7.05 15.25
C ILE A 392 -2.33 7.28 13.78
N PRO A 393 -2.33 8.53 13.27
CA PRO A 393 -2.58 8.84 11.88
C PRO A 393 -1.43 8.34 11.00
N GLY A 394 -1.79 7.71 9.86
CA GLY A 394 -0.86 7.21 8.85
C GLY A 394 -0.70 8.17 7.68
N TYR A 395 0.49 8.15 7.09
CA TYR A 395 0.84 8.87 5.86
C TYR A 395 1.73 7.97 4.99
N GLY A 396 1.37 7.78 3.73
CA GLY A 396 2.25 7.09 2.77
C GLY A 396 3.24 8.06 2.15
N PHE A 397 4.54 7.84 2.44
CA PHE A 397 5.62 8.68 1.93
C PHE A 397 6.92 7.90 1.72
N ALA A 398 6.96 7.14 0.63
CA ALA A 398 8.17 6.51 0.06
C ALA A 398 8.63 7.33 -1.17
N PRO A 399 9.44 8.38 -0.99
CA PRO A 399 9.68 9.38 -2.05
C PRO A 399 10.51 8.82 -3.20
N LEU A 400 9.91 8.74 -4.38
CA LEU A 400 10.56 8.29 -5.61
C LEU A 400 10.35 9.29 -6.75
N LYS A 401 11.43 9.80 -7.36
CA LYS A 401 11.37 10.58 -8.60
C LYS A 401 11.45 9.63 -9.78
N LEU A 402 10.31 9.37 -10.40
CA LEU A 402 10.16 8.35 -11.44
C LEU A 402 10.34 8.91 -12.86
N PRO A 403 10.85 8.10 -13.80
CA PRO A 403 10.82 8.42 -15.23
C PRO A 403 9.36 8.56 -15.71
N PRO A 404 9.07 9.50 -16.62
CA PRO A 404 7.70 9.75 -17.09
C PRO A 404 7.09 8.57 -17.88
N THR A 405 7.91 7.67 -18.40
CA THR A 405 7.49 6.49 -19.19
C THR A 405 7.21 5.26 -18.35
N LEU A 406 7.62 5.25 -17.07
CA LEU A 406 7.44 4.09 -16.21
C LEU A 406 5.98 3.95 -15.75
N ALA A 407 5.33 2.87 -16.13
CA ALA A 407 3.98 2.51 -15.66
C ALA A 407 4.05 1.97 -14.21
N PHE A 408 4.46 2.84 -13.27
CA PHE A 408 4.81 2.46 -11.90
C PHE A 408 3.69 1.74 -11.16
N ALA A 409 2.43 2.18 -11.35
CA ALA A 409 1.28 1.56 -10.68
C ALA A 409 1.04 0.09 -11.10
N GLU A 410 1.54 -0.32 -12.26
CA GLU A 410 1.41 -1.70 -12.76
C GLU A 410 2.48 -2.64 -12.17
N LEU A 411 3.47 -2.09 -11.46
CA LEU A 411 4.55 -2.86 -10.85
C LEU A 411 4.16 -3.48 -9.51
N PHE A 412 3.21 -2.87 -8.78
CA PHE A 412 2.69 -3.41 -7.53
C PHE A 412 2.06 -4.79 -7.78
N HIS A 413 2.57 -5.82 -7.12
CA HIS A 413 2.20 -7.23 -7.32
C HIS A 413 2.39 -7.75 -8.77
N GLY A 414 2.94 -6.92 -9.66
CA GLY A 414 3.16 -7.24 -11.07
C GLY A 414 4.34 -8.20 -11.31
N VAL A 415 4.45 -8.67 -12.54
CA VAL A 415 5.64 -9.34 -13.06
C VAL A 415 6.66 -8.26 -13.47
N ASP A 416 7.95 -8.58 -13.35
CA ASP A 416 9.04 -7.65 -13.71
C ASP A 416 9.03 -6.35 -12.89
N GLU A 417 8.68 -6.46 -11.62
CA GLU A 417 8.75 -5.37 -10.64
C GLU A 417 10.18 -4.82 -10.57
N ARG A 418 10.31 -3.49 -10.61
CA ARG A 418 11.61 -2.82 -10.67
C ARG A 418 11.56 -1.37 -10.22
N VAL A 419 12.64 -0.89 -9.63
CA VAL A 419 12.77 0.51 -9.17
C VAL A 419 14.00 1.16 -9.79
N PRO A 420 13.90 2.43 -10.26
CA PRO A 420 15.06 3.14 -10.79
C PRO A 420 16.13 3.38 -9.71
N VAL A 421 17.39 3.09 -10.04
CA VAL A 421 18.53 3.30 -9.14
C VAL A 421 18.60 4.75 -8.64
N ASP A 422 18.39 5.72 -9.55
CA ASP A 422 18.43 7.14 -9.17
C ASP A 422 17.21 7.58 -8.35
N ALA A 423 16.06 6.89 -8.48
CA ALA A 423 14.89 7.15 -7.65
C ALA A 423 15.13 6.71 -6.19
N LEU A 424 15.78 5.56 -5.96
CA LEU A 424 16.20 5.14 -4.62
C LEU A 424 17.13 6.16 -3.95
N LYS A 425 18.14 6.65 -4.70
CA LYS A 425 19.07 7.67 -4.20
C LYS A 425 18.37 9.00 -3.91
N PHE A 426 17.44 9.40 -4.79
CA PHE A 426 16.61 10.58 -4.57
C PHE A 426 15.77 10.41 -3.31
N GLY A 427 15.12 9.27 -3.15
CA GLY A 427 14.28 8.96 -2.00
C GLY A 427 15.04 9.02 -0.69
N ALA A 428 16.22 8.42 -0.63
CA ALA A 428 17.07 8.49 0.56
C ALA A 428 17.41 9.94 0.96
N ARG A 429 17.73 10.83 -0.02
CA ARG A 429 17.99 12.25 0.27
C ARG A 429 16.75 12.98 0.77
N VAL A 430 15.61 12.76 0.12
CA VAL A 430 14.34 13.39 0.50
C VAL A 430 13.91 12.93 1.89
N LEU A 431 13.99 11.64 2.18
CA LEU A 431 13.65 11.07 3.49
C LEU A 431 14.59 11.59 4.59
N ASP A 432 15.88 11.69 4.34
CA ASP A 432 16.84 12.28 5.30
C ASP A 432 16.48 13.74 5.60
N ARG A 433 16.11 14.51 4.58
CA ARG A 433 15.70 15.90 4.74
C ARG A 433 14.36 16.02 5.46
N PHE A 434 13.40 15.14 5.16
CA PHE A 434 12.13 15.06 5.88
C PHE A 434 12.37 14.89 7.37
N LEU A 435 13.28 13.99 7.77
CA LEU A 435 13.63 13.76 9.18
C LEU A 435 14.34 14.94 9.86
N ASP A 436 14.84 15.92 9.15
CA ASP A 436 15.34 17.17 9.73
C ASP A 436 14.21 18.18 10.00
N LEU A 437 13.05 18.02 9.38
CA LEU A 437 11.98 19.00 9.36
C LEU A 437 10.81 18.68 10.30
N ILE A 438 10.74 17.43 10.77
CA ILE A 438 9.65 16.91 11.63
C ILE A 438 9.77 17.34 13.09
#